data_8b6edea2381f6e6b31ff90f46d0b00c0
#
_entry.id   8b6edea2381f6e6b31ff90f46d0b00c0
#
_cell.length_a   1.000
_cell.length_b   1.000
_cell.length_c   1.000
_cell.angle_alpha   90.00
_cell.angle_beta   90.00
_cell.angle_gamma   90.00
#
_symmetry.space_group_name_H-M   'P 1'
#
loop_
_entity.id
_entity.type
_entity.pdbx_description
1 polymer ?
#
loop_
_entity_poly.entity_id
_entity_poly.type
_entity_poly.pdbx_seq_one_letter_code
_entity_poly.pdbx_strand_id
1 'polypeptide(L)'
;FRRVLFRSFGDLTLSGVGNPTENGDFLFDKGVSKNYSYKNLSGGEKAAFDLILDLVIKQKYYPDTIFCIDEPEAHMHTALQEKLLGELYTLIGANGQLWIATHSLGMLNKAKELEAECPGSVAFLNFDGFDFDDVVQIMPSPVSHNLWNRILSLTLENYSTLLAPETVVFCEGTTRGRKRKDFDAKCYANIFSTTHPSTVFYSLGGCNDIEEDKLKVIGLTQAIVPNTNVIRIIDRDDRSENEVEELSEKGIKVLDRRHLESYLLDDEIIKKWCATVGKAELENSALTIKQQAINASISRGNATDDIKSASNDIVTNIKKLLGLTACGNNGEAIIRDTITPLITPDTQVYQQLERLIFG
;
A
#
# COMPACT_ATOMS: atom_id res chain seq x y z
N PHE A 1 16.61 7.75 -35.72
CA PHE A 1 17.28 7.07 -34.60
C PHE A 1 17.73 8.04 -33.52
N ARG A 2 18.54 9.07 -33.87
CA ARG A 2 19.02 10.10 -32.90
C ARG A 2 17.85 10.77 -32.14
N ARG A 3 16.74 11.08 -32.82
CA ARG A 3 15.54 11.68 -32.19
C ARG A 3 14.84 10.72 -31.22
N VAL A 4 14.84 9.44 -31.52
CA VAL A 4 14.22 8.41 -30.67
C VAL A 4 14.98 8.29 -29.35
N LEU A 5 16.31 8.16 -29.41
CA LEU A 5 17.13 8.12 -28.20
C LEU A 5 16.95 9.35 -27.31
N PHE A 6 16.86 10.54 -27.91
CA PHE A 6 16.64 11.77 -27.15
C PHE A 6 15.32 11.78 -26.37
N ARG A 7 14.26 11.21 -26.95
CA ARG A 7 12.96 11.11 -26.27
C ARG A 7 13.00 10.08 -25.14
N SER A 8 13.61 8.92 -25.38
CA SER A 8 13.57 7.79 -24.46
C SER A 8 14.44 8.01 -23.21
N PHE A 9 15.60 8.64 -23.37
CA PHE A 9 16.61 8.75 -22.33
C PHE A 9 16.78 10.16 -21.74
N GLY A 10 16.01 11.13 -22.20
CA GLY A 10 16.03 12.50 -21.69
C GLY A 10 17.33 13.26 -22.00
N ASP A 11 18.41 12.94 -21.32
CA ASP A 11 19.71 13.59 -21.43
C ASP A 11 20.73 12.82 -22.28
N LEU A 12 20.39 11.60 -22.77
CA LEU A 12 21.27 10.78 -23.57
C LEU A 12 20.96 10.94 -25.07
N THR A 13 21.93 11.41 -25.85
CA THR A 13 21.80 11.56 -27.30
C THR A 13 22.97 10.93 -28.03
N LEU A 14 22.70 10.24 -29.16
CA LEU A 14 23.75 9.73 -30.02
C LEU A 14 24.47 10.92 -30.69
N SER A 15 25.72 11.17 -30.34
CA SER A 15 26.54 12.25 -30.86
C SER A 15 27.36 11.84 -32.10
N GLY A 16 27.75 10.55 -32.20
CA GLY A 16 28.54 10.07 -33.32
C GLY A 16 28.61 8.56 -33.40
N VAL A 17 29.05 8.10 -34.55
CA VAL A 17 29.40 6.70 -34.81
C VAL A 17 30.85 6.71 -35.22
N GLY A 18 31.71 6.01 -34.48
CA GLY A 18 33.12 5.90 -34.79
C GLY A 18 33.40 5.13 -36.09
N ASN A 19 34.61 5.29 -36.64
CA ASN A 19 34.98 4.57 -37.84
C ASN A 19 35.10 3.07 -37.56
N PRO A 20 34.29 2.22 -38.25
CA PRO A 20 34.29 0.77 -38.06
C PRO A 20 35.70 0.13 -38.25
N THR A 21 36.56 0.75 -39.04
CA THR A 21 37.92 0.22 -39.31
C THR A 21 38.93 0.58 -38.23
N GLU A 22 38.58 1.49 -37.29
CA GLU A 22 39.44 2.02 -36.24
C GLU A 22 38.87 1.76 -34.83
N ASN A 23 38.28 0.61 -34.55
CA ASN A 23 37.52 0.32 -33.33
C ASN A 23 36.27 1.19 -33.16
N GLY A 24 35.47 1.31 -34.21
CA GLY A 24 34.24 2.07 -34.20
C GLY A 24 33.37 1.81 -32.96
N ASP A 25 32.97 2.89 -32.32
CA ASP A 25 32.13 2.87 -31.12
C ASP A 25 30.96 3.83 -31.34
N PHE A 26 29.86 3.60 -30.64
CA PHE A 26 28.79 4.57 -30.55
C PHE A 26 29.14 5.59 -29.46
N LEU A 27 29.06 6.85 -29.81
CA LEU A 27 29.36 7.97 -28.92
C LEU A 27 28.07 8.71 -28.59
N PHE A 28 27.94 9.07 -27.33
CA PHE A 28 26.77 9.73 -26.79
C PHE A 28 27.13 11.02 -26.08
N ASP A 29 26.22 11.98 -26.09
CA ASP A 29 26.21 13.09 -25.15
C ASP A 29 25.23 12.76 -24.01
N LYS A 30 25.66 12.89 -22.76
CA LYS A 30 24.86 12.63 -21.56
C LYS A 30 25.03 13.76 -20.56
N GLY A 31 24.02 14.61 -20.43
CA GLY A 31 24.11 15.82 -19.61
C GLY A 31 25.28 16.71 -20.04
N VAL A 32 26.23 16.96 -19.13
CA VAL A 32 27.43 17.73 -19.39
C VAL A 32 28.56 16.93 -20.08
N SER A 33 28.46 15.60 -20.07
CA SER A 33 29.50 14.72 -20.65
C SER A 33 29.33 14.61 -22.16
N LYS A 34 30.42 14.80 -22.89
CA LYS A 34 30.46 14.70 -24.35
C LYS A 34 31.25 13.48 -24.79
N ASN A 35 30.85 12.91 -25.94
CA ASN A 35 31.50 11.74 -26.53
C ASN A 35 31.60 10.55 -25.55
N TYR A 36 30.52 10.31 -24.80
CA TYR A 36 30.42 9.20 -23.84
C TYR A 36 30.31 7.88 -24.61
N SER A 37 31.25 6.97 -24.42
CA SER A 37 31.32 5.70 -25.13
C SER A 37 30.15 4.78 -24.75
N TYR A 38 29.60 4.02 -25.72
CA TYR A 38 28.64 2.96 -25.47
C TYR A 38 29.05 2.02 -24.33
N LYS A 39 30.34 1.69 -24.24
CA LYS A 39 30.87 0.80 -23.20
C LYS A 39 30.58 1.28 -21.79
N ASN A 40 30.47 2.58 -21.62
CA ASN A 40 30.24 3.22 -20.33
C ASN A 40 28.75 3.44 -19.98
N LEU A 41 27.82 3.12 -20.90
CA LEU A 41 26.38 3.14 -20.63
C LEU A 41 26.04 2.13 -19.53
N SER A 42 25.01 2.43 -18.73
CA SER A 42 24.43 1.49 -17.78
C SER A 42 23.81 0.27 -18.51
N GLY A 43 23.59 -0.82 -17.80
CA GLY A 43 22.99 -2.03 -18.38
C GLY A 43 21.65 -1.75 -19.05
N GLY A 44 20.76 -1.00 -18.40
CA GLY A 44 19.46 -0.63 -18.95
C GLY A 44 19.56 0.29 -20.17
N GLU A 45 20.49 1.25 -20.19
CA GLU A 45 20.73 2.12 -21.35
C GLU A 45 21.24 1.32 -22.54
N LYS A 46 22.14 0.36 -22.31
CA LYS A 46 22.64 -0.55 -23.36
C LYS A 46 21.51 -1.38 -23.94
N ALA A 47 20.75 -2.07 -23.09
CA ALA A 47 19.66 -2.93 -23.51
C ALA A 47 18.62 -2.15 -24.34
N ALA A 48 18.22 -0.97 -23.89
CA ALA A 48 17.28 -0.15 -24.63
C ALA A 48 17.86 0.39 -25.95
N PHE A 49 19.12 0.81 -25.96
CA PHE A 49 19.81 1.24 -27.19
C PHE A 49 19.87 0.12 -28.20
N ASP A 50 20.31 -1.07 -27.80
CA ASP A 50 20.48 -2.23 -28.67
C ASP A 50 19.13 -2.65 -29.27
N LEU A 51 18.07 -2.68 -28.44
CA LEU A 51 16.72 -3.02 -28.87
C LEU A 51 16.16 -1.99 -29.88
N ILE A 52 16.30 -0.70 -29.59
CA ILE A 52 15.84 0.36 -30.52
C ILE A 52 16.65 0.32 -31.83
N LEU A 53 17.96 0.11 -31.74
CA LEU A 53 18.82 0.01 -32.94
C LEU A 53 18.43 -1.18 -33.81
N ASP A 54 18.23 -2.36 -33.21
CA ASP A 54 17.80 -3.57 -33.90
C ASP A 54 16.45 -3.36 -34.60
N LEU A 55 15.47 -2.79 -33.89
CA LEU A 55 14.15 -2.51 -34.42
C LEU A 55 14.21 -1.52 -35.59
N VAL A 56 14.96 -0.41 -35.45
CA VAL A 56 15.11 0.58 -36.53
C VAL A 56 15.72 -0.02 -37.79
N ILE A 57 16.73 -0.87 -37.62
CA ILE A 57 17.38 -1.57 -38.77
C ILE A 57 16.38 -2.54 -39.40
N LYS A 58 15.75 -3.39 -38.63
CA LYS A 58 14.78 -4.39 -39.13
C LYS A 58 13.59 -3.73 -39.80
N GLN A 59 13.02 -2.68 -39.20
CA GLN A 59 11.89 -1.94 -39.76
C GLN A 59 12.22 -1.32 -41.15
N LYS A 60 13.46 -0.89 -41.34
CA LYS A 60 13.91 -0.34 -42.61
C LYS A 60 13.94 -1.40 -43.74
N TYR A 61 14.33 -2.62 -43.43
CA TYR A 61 14.48 -3.70 -44.40
C TYR A 61 13.24 -4.62 -44.49
N TYR A 62 12.45 -4.67 -43.43
CA TYR A 62 11.31 -5.58 -43.26
C TYR A 62 10.12 -4.82 -42.62
N PRO A 63 9.44 -3.93 -43.39
CA PRO A 63 8.42 -3.03 -42.81
C PRO A 63 7.15 -3.74 -42.30
N ASP A 64 6.86 -4.94 -42.81
CA ASP A 64 5.66 -5.70 -42.45
C ASP A 64 5.97 -6.87 -41.48
N THR A 65 6.91 -6.69 -40.59
CA THR A 65 7.41 -7.73 -39.70
C THR A 65 6.63 -7.78 -38.39
N ILE A 66 6.49 -8.98 -37.85
CA ILE A 66 6.06 -9.22 -36.47
C ILE A 66 7.30 -9.29 -35.57
N PHE A 67 7.37 -8.41 -34.60
CA PHE A 67 8.44 -8.37 -33.59
C PHE A 67 7.94 -9.03 -32.33
N CYS A 68 8.62 -10.10 -31.90
CA CYS A 68 8.35 -10.77 -30.62
C CYS A 68 9.49 -10.47 -29.67
N ILE A 69 9.20 -9.88 -28.52
CA ILE A 69 10.18 -9.45 -27.52
C ILE A 69 9.74 -9.98 -26.17
N ASP A 70 10.63 -10.73 -25.54
CA ASP A 70 10.42 -11.27 -24.20
C ASP A 70 11.19 -10.41 -23.21
N GLU A 71 10.52 -9.96 -22.15
CA GLU A 71 11.04 -9.12 -21.06
C GLU A 71 11.96 -7.96 -21.52
N PRO A 72 11.48 -7.06 -22.41
CA PRO A 72 12.30 -5.94 -22.89
C PRO A 72 12.73 -4.98 -21.80
N GLU A 73 12.08 -5.04 -20.64
CA GLU A 73 12.35 -4.23 -19.46
C GLU A 73 13.53 -4.69 -18.60
N ALA A 74 14.13 -5.82 -18.90
CA ALA A 74 15.22 -6.38 -18.11
C ALA A 74 16.32 -5.33 -17.82
N HIS A 75 16.66 -5.18 -16.55
CA HIS A 75 17.66 -4.22 -16.04
C HIS A 75 17.30 -2.73 -16.18
N MET A 76 16.05 -2.37 -16.51
CA MET A 76 15.62 -0.99 -16.68
C MET A 76 14.82 -0.48 -15.49
N HIS A 77 14.99 0.80 -15.17
CA HIS A 77 14.14 1.49 -14.20
C HIS A 77 12.72 1.69 -14.76
N THR A 78 11.68 1.59 -13.92
CA THR A 78 10.26 1.63 -14.31
C THR A 78 9.89 2.80 -15.24
N ALA A 79 10.39 4.01 -14.93
CA ALA A 79 10.15 5.20 -15.77
C ALA A 79 10.78 5.10 -17.17
N LEU A 80 11.85 4.31 -17.34
CA LEU A 80 12.47 4.05 -18.64
C LEU A 80 11.70 3.00 -19.44
N GLN A 81 11.14 2.00 -18.74
CA GLN A 81 10.33 0.93 -19.34
C GLN A 81 9.09 1.51 -20.04
N GLU A 82 8.40 2.45 -19.40
CA GLU A 82 7.25 3.17 -19.96
C GLU A 82 7.62 3.94 -21.24
N LYS A 83 8.71 4.70 -21.20
CA LYS A 83 9.22 5.45 -22.34
C LYS A 83 9.65 4.53 -23.49
N LEU A 84 10.32 3.42 -23.17
CA LEU A 84 10.76 2.44 -24.15
C LEU A 84 9.57 1.89 -24.93
N LEU A 85 8.50 1.47 -24.27
CA LEU A 85 7.32 0.97 -24.96
C LEU A 85 6.70 2.01 -25.91
N GLY A 86 6.61 3.27 -25.47
CA GLY A 86 6.11 4.35 -26.32
C GLY A 86 6.94 4.54 -27.59
N GLU A 87 8.26 4.43 -27.48
CA GLU A 87 9.16 4.51 -28.64
C GLU A 87 9.06 3.28 -29.55
N LEU A 88 9.04 2.07 -28.99
CA LEU A 88 8.85 0.84 -29.77
C LEU A 88 7.55 0.88 -30.56
N TYR A 89 6.44 1.29 -29.90
CA TYR A 89 5.14 1.46 -30.57
C TYR A 89 5.20 2.46 -31.73
N THR A 90 5.90 3.58 -31.54
CA THR A 90 6.04 4.63 -32.57
C THR A 90 6.91 4.16 -33.75
N LEU A 91 7.87 3.27 -33.48
CA LEU A 91 8.80 2.74 -34.50
C LEU A 91 8.17 1.65 -35.37
N ILE A 92 7.18 0.93 -34.84
CA ILE A 92 6.47 -0.08 -35.63
C ILE A 92 5.63 0.61 -36.69
N GLY A 93 5.84 0.24 -37.93
CA GLY A 93 5.04 0.76 -39.07
C GLY A 93 3.57 0.31 -39.00
N ALA A 94 2.73 0.93 -39.80
CA ALA A 94 1.29 0.70 -39.80
C ALA A 94 0.88 -0.78 -40.08
N ASN A 95 1.72 -1.56 -40.76
CA ASN A 95 1.47 -2.97 -41.06
C ASN A 95 2.27 -3.93 -40.18
N GLY A 96 3.17 -3.42 -39.30
CA GLY A 96 3.94 -4.22 -38.39
C GLY A 96 3.15 -4.57 -37.12
N GLN A 97 3.58 -5.61 -36.44
CA GLN A 97 3.04 -5.98 -35.13
C GLN A 97 4.16 -6.10 -34.09
N LEU A 98 3.86 -5.70 -32.85
CA LEU A 98 4.75 -5.82 -31.72
C LEU A 98 4.09 -6.72 -30.67
N TRP A 99 4.70 -7.86 -30.39
CA TRP A 99 4.29 -8.80 -29.36
C TRP A 99 5.29 -8.73 -28.22
N ILE A 100 4.82 -8.43 -27.03
CA ILE A 100 5.66 -8.28 -25.85
C ILE A 100 5.14 -9.19 -24.75
N ALA A 101 6.02 -10.03 -24.18
CA ALA A 101 5.79 -10.65 -22.88
C ALA A 101 6.49 -9.79 -21.83
N THR A 102 5.76 -9.37 -20.81
CA THR A 102 6.28 -8.43 -19.80
C THR A 102 5.63 -8.61 -18.45
N HIS A 103 6.41 -8.37 -17.41
CA HIS A 103 5.95 -8.22 -16.02
C HIS A 103 6.03 -6.74 -15.55
N SER A 104 6.35 -5.81 -16.46
CA SER A 104 6.56 -4.41 -16.16
C SER A 104 5.26 -3.64 -15.99
N LEU A 105 5.07 -3.06 -14.80
CA LEU A 105 3.98 -2.12 -14.55
C LEU A 105 4.07 -0.86 -15.42
N GLY A 106 5.29 -0.37 -15.68
CA GLY A 106 5.50 0.78 -16.55
C GLY A 106 5.06 0.51 -17.98
N MET A 107 5.41 -0.65 -18.54
CA MET A 107 4.96 -1.04 -19.87
C MET A 107 3.46 -1.25 -19.96
N LEU A 108 2.86 -1.90 -18.96
CA LEU A 108 1.40 -2.09 -18.92
C LEU A 108 0.64 -0.78 -18.81
N ASN A 109 1.14 0.16 -17.99
CA ASN A 109 0.53 1.48 -17.89
C ASN A 109 0.58 2.20 -19.23
N LYS A 110 1.74 2.19 -19.88
CA LYS A 110 1.89 2.81 -21.21
C LYS A 110 1.03 2.13 -22.29
N ALA A 111 0.95 0.81 -22.27
CA ALA A 111 0.06 0.07 -23.17
C ALA A 111 -1.42 0.45 -23.00
N LYS A 112 -1.87 0.63 -21.75
CA LYS A 112 -3.22 1.10 -21.46
C LYS A 112 -3.46 2.53 -21.95
N GLU A 113 -2.48 3.44 -21.79
CA GLU A 113 -2.56 4.79 -22.33
C GLU A 113 -2.67 4.78 -23.88
N LEU A 114 -1.83 3.98 -24.56
CA LEU A 114 -1.86 3.84 -26.01
C LEU A 114 -3.20 3.30 -26.51
N GLU A 115 -3.79 2.31 -25.80
CA GLU A 115 -5.13 1.82 -26.14
C GLU A 115 -6.20 2.88 -25.92
N ALA A 116 -6.09 3.72 -24.89
CA ALA A 116 -7.02 4.82 -24.66
C ALA A 116 -6.89 5.94 -25.71
N GLU A 117 -5.67 6.23 -26.18
CA GLU A 117 -5.39 7.20 -27.25
C GLU A 117 -5.85 6.69 -28.63
N CYS A 118 -5.64 5.40 -28.91
CA CYS A 118 -5.98 4.76 -30.18
C CYS A 118 -6.70 3.43 -29.93
N PRO A 119 -8.02 3.43 -29.70
CA PRO A 119 -8.78 2.21 -29.40
C PRO A 119 -8.62 1.13 -30.49
N GLY A 120 -8.34 -0.10 -30.06
CA GLY A 120 -8.09 -1.25 -30.93
C GLY A 120 -6.64 -1.38 -31.40
N SER A 121 -5.74 -0.49 -30.99
CA SER A 121 -4.31 -0.57 -31.34
C SER A 121 -3.51 -1.48 -30.42
N VAL A 122 -3.99 -1.77 -29.22
CA VAL A 122 -3.35 -2.64 -28.23
C VAL A 122 -4.31 -3.72 -27.77
N ALA A 123 -3.83 -4.96 -27.74
CA ALA A 123 -4.58 -6.10 -27.20
C ALA A 123 -3.78 -6.77 -26.07
N PHE A 124 -4.48 -7.11 -24.99
CA PHE A 124 -3.89 -7.83 -23.87
C PHE A 124 -4.30 -9.30 -23.93
N LEU A 125 -3.34 -10.20 -23.83
CA LEU A 125 -3.56 -11.63 -23.76
C LEU A 125 -3.19 -12.13 -22.36
N ASN A 126 -4.17 -12.69 -21.67
CA ASN A 126 -3.93 -13.31 -20.37
C ASN A 126 -3.80 -14.82 -20.54
N PHE A 127 -2.66 -15.37 -20.15
CA PHE A 127 -2.35 -16.81 -20.25
C PHE A 127 -2.70 -17.58 -18.98
N ASP A 128 -3.24 -16.92 -17.97
CA ASP A 128 -3.51 -17.49 -16.67
C ASP A 128 -4.75 -18.37 -16.62
N GLY A 129 -4.66 -19.47 -15.86
CA GLY A 129 -5.79 -20.34 -15.59
C GLY A 129 -6.12 -21.32 -16.70
N PHE A 130 -5.29 -21.40 -17.74
CA PHE A 130 -5.44 -22.37 -18.82
C PHE A 130 -4.50 -23.56 -18.62
N ASP A 131 -4.99 -24.74 -18.99
CA ASP A 131 -4.17 -25.94 -19.16
C ASP A 131 -3.69 -25.97 -20.62
N PHE A 132 -2.40 -25.77 -20.84
CA PHE A 132 -1.81 -25.70 -22.16
C PHE A 132 -1.48 -27.09 -22.76
N ASP A 133 -1.75 -28.17 -22.04
CA ASP A 133 -1.75 -29.52 -22.61
C ASP A 133 -3.01 -29.77 -23.47
N ASP A 134 -4.04 -28.94 -23.31
CA ASP A 134 -5.24 -28.92 -24.13
C ASP A 134 -5.19 -27.78 -25.19
N VAL A 135 -6.06 -27.86 -26.20
CA VAL A 135 -6.21 -26.80 -27.21
C VAL A 135 -6.96 -25.63 -26.57
N VAL A 136 -6.27 -24.52 -26.38
CA VAL A 136 -6.81 -23.30 -25.75
C VAL A 136 -6.91 -22.16 -26.76
N GLN A 137 -8.05 -21.48 -26.80
CA GLN A 137 -8.23 -20.25 -27.55
C GLN A 137 -8.16 -19.06 -26.60
N ILE A 138 -7.09 -18.25 -26.70
CA ILE A 138 -6.91 -17.04 -25.91
C ILE A 138 -7.52 -15.87 -26.66
N MET A 139 -8.45 -15.17 -26.02
CA MET A 139 -9.09 -13.97 -26.56
C MET A 139 -8.49 -12.71 -25.95
N PRO A 140 -8.40 -11.59 -26.70
CA PRO A 140 -8.04 -10.31 -26.14
C PRO A 140 -8.93 -9.96 -24.94
N SER A 141 -8.32 -9.56 -23.83
CA SER A 141 -9.02 -9.18 -22.63
C SER A 141 -8.76 -7.71 -22.27
N PRO A 142 -9.73 -6.98 -21.71
CA PRO A 142 -9.45 -5.66 -21.16
C PRO A 142 -8.51 -5.78 -19.95
N VAL A 143 -7.72 -4.74 -19.71
CA VAL A 143 -6.91 -4.66 -18.50
C VAL A 143 -7.85 -4.46 -17.32
N SER A 144 -8.28 -5.57 -16.74
CA SER A 144 -9.18 -5.57 -15.57
C SER A 144 -8.41 -5.23 -14.30
N HIS A 145 -9.15 -4.80 -13.27
CA HIS A 145 -8.60 -4.57 -11.94
C HIS A 145 -7.93 -5.83 -11.35
N ASN A 146 -8.50 -7.00 -11.60
CA ASN A 146 -7.92 -8.28 -11.18
C ASN A 146 -6.58 -8.57 -11.85
N LEU A 147 -6.43 -8.24 -13.14
CA LEU A 147 -5.14 -8.37 -13.83
C LEU A 147 -4.10 -7.41 -13.23
N TRP A 148 -4.48 -6.16 -12.94
CA TRP A 148 -3.62 -5.20 -12.26
C TRP A 148 -3.15 -5.69 -10.88
N ASN A 149 -4.08 -6.13 -10.04
CA ASN A 149 -3.76 -6.65 -8.70
C ASN A 149 -2.81 -7.85 -8.78
N ARG A 150 -2.98 -8.70 -9.77
CA ARG A 150 -2.17 -9.88 -9.97
C ARG A 150 -0.75 -9.53 -10.42
N ILE A 151 -0.60 -8.62 -11.37
CA ILE A 151 0.71 -8.14 -11.82
C ILE A 151 1.41 -7.40 -10.69
N LEU A 152 0.69 -6.57 -9.94
CA LEU A 152 1.19 -5.92 -8.74
C LEU A 152 1.65 -6.95 -7.69
N SER A 153 0.89 -8.02 -7.46
CA SER A 153 1.27 -9.07 -6.52
C SER A 153 2.52 -9.83 -6.96
N LEU A 154 2.67 -10.12 -8.24
CA LEU A 154 3.87 -10.78 -8.80
C LEU A 154 5.11 -9.87 -8.79
N THR A 155 4.93 -8.58 -9.10
CA THR A 155 6.05 -7.62 -9.22
C THR A 155 6.51 -7.09 -7.87
N LEU A 156 5.60 -6.97 -6.91
CA LEU A 156 5.82 -6.30 -5.63
C LEU A 156 5.72 -7.26 -4.43
N GLU A 157 5.55 -8.57 -4.68
CA GLU A 157 5.36 -9.60 -3.65
C GLU A 157 4.37 -9.18 -2.55
N ASN A 158 4.85 -8.67 -1.44
CA ASN A 158 4.01 -8.25 -0.31
C ASN A 158 3.52 -6.79 -0.38
N TYR A 159 3.90 -6.01 -1.41
CA TYR A 159 3.46 -4.61 -1.55
C TYR A 159 2.10 -4.43 -2.22
N SER A 160 1.54 -5.48 -2.82
CA SER A 160 0.22 -5.41 -3.47
C SER A 160 -0.90 -5.01 -2.52
N THR A 161 -0.86 -5.48 -1.28
CA THR A 161 -1.79 -5.11 -0.20
C THR A 161 -1.66 -3.64 0.22
N LEU A 162 -0.45 -3.07 0.12
CA LEU A 162 -0.20 -1.65 0.42
C LEU A 162 -0.69 -0.72 -0.70
N LEU A 163 -0.73 -1.22 -1.94
CA LEU A 163 -1.12 -0.41 -3.11
C LEU A 163 -2.62 -0.53 -3.45
N ALA A 164 -3.26 -1.63 -3.09
CA ALA A 164 -4.67 -1.85 -3.33
C ALA A 164 -5.27 -2.73 -2.22
N PRO A 165 -5.45 -2.22 -1.00
CA PRO A 165 -6.04 -2.97 0.08
C PRO A 165 -7.49 -3.34 -0.26
N GLU A 166 -7.92 -4.55 0.09
CA GLU A 166 -9.32 -4.96 -0.05
C GLU A 166 -10.24 -4.11 0.82
N THR A 167 -9.74 -3.71 1.99
CA THR A 167 -10.48 -2.88 2.94
C THR A 167 -9.60 -1.74 3.45
N VAL A 168 -10.14 -0.55 3.44
CA VAL A 168 -9.58 0.64 4.09
C VAL A 168 -10.48 1.04 5.24
N VAL A 169 -9.91 1.12 6.43
CA VAL A 169 -10.62 1.56 7.63
C VAL A 169 -10.10 2.94 8.04
N PHE A 170 -10.98 3.92 8.01
CA PHE A 170 -10.70 5.25 8.56
C PHE A 170 -11.17 5.29 10.02
N CYS A 171 -10.25 5.61 10.92
CA CYS A 171 -10.50 5.75 12.35
C CYS A 171 -10.11 7.15 12.85
N GLU A 172 -10.56 7.48 14.05
CA GLU A 172 -10.12 8.69 14.70
C GLU A 172 -8.61 8.66 14.98
N GLY A 173 -8.02 9.81 15.07
CA GLY A 173 -6.61 9.94 15.43
C GLY A 173 -5.94 11.15 14.81
N THR A 174 -4.91 11.64 15.47
CA THR A 174 -4.15 12.81 15.06
C THR A 174 -3.25 12.47 13.88
N THR A 175 -3.43 13.15 12.75
CA THR A 175 -2.60 12.99 11.53
C THR A 175 -1.37 13.89 11.54
N ARG A 176 -1.35 14.95 12.36
CA ARG A 176 -0.27 15.94 12.45
C ARG A 176 0.29 16.02 13.86
N GLY A 177 1.59 16.31 13.98
CA GLY A 177 2.27 16.42 15.27
C GLY A 177 3.12 15.20 15.62
N ARG A 178 3.86 15.27 16.75
CA ARG A 178 4.73 14.18 17.21
C ARG A 178 4.06 13.27 18.25
N LYS A 179 3.06 13.78 18.97
CA LYS A 179 2.34 13.03 20.02
C LYS A 179 1.10 12.38 19.41
N ARG A 180 0.85 11.12 19.75
CA ARG A 180 -0.32 10.31 19.33
C ARG A 180 -0.57 10.25 17.82
N LYS A 181 0.44 10.53 17.00
CA LYS A 181 0.28 10.44 15.55
C LYS A 181 -0.06 9.01 15.14
N ASP A 182 -1.21 8.86 14.45
CA ASP A 182 -1.73 7.59 13.95
C ASP A 182 -1.81 6.49 15.02
N PHE A 183 -2.10 6.86 16.28
CA PHE A 183 -2.08 5.91 17.41
C PHE A 183 -3.15 4.83 17.22
N ASP A 184 -4.40 5.23 17.00
CA ASP A 184 -5.53 4.30 16.89
C ASP A 184 -5.39 3.40 15.65
N ALA A 185 -5.03 3.98 14.50
CA ALA A 185 -4.75 3.21 13.28
C ALA A 185 -3.66 2.15 13.49
N LYS A 186 -2.58 2.47 14.20
CA LYS A 186 -1.52 1.52 14.53
C LYS A 186 -1.97 0.44 15.50
N CYS A 187 -2.81 0.78 16.48
CA CYS A 187 -3.38 -0.21 17.39
C CYS A 187 -4.27 -1.20 16.63
N TYR A 188 -5.19 -0.72 15.80
CA TYR A 188 -6.02 -1.58 14.97
C TYR A 188 -5.19 -2.44 14.00
N ALA A 189 -4.19 -1.85 13.35
CA ALA A 189 -3.29 -2.61 12.46
C ALA A 189 -2.57 -3.74 13.22
N ASN A 190 -2.08 -3.50 14.45
CA ASN A 190 -1.45 -4.54 15.27
C ASN A 190 -2.43 -5.65 15.67
N ILE A 191 -3.70 -5.31 15.98
CA ILE A 191 -4.73 -6.29 16.36
C ILE A 191 -5.09 -7.20 15.18
N PHE A 192 -5.26 -6.61 14.00
CA PHE A 192 -5.86 -7.30 12.85
C PHE A 192 -4.87 -7.75 11.78
N SER A 193 -3.56 -7.48 11.93
CA SER A 193 -2.53 -7.77 10.91
C SER A 193 -2.48 -9.23 10.47
N THR A 194 -2.78 -10.18 11.36
CA THR A 194 -2.74 -11.62 11.08
C THR A 194 -4.03 -12.15 10.47
N THR A 195 -5.16 -11.62 10.86
CA THR A 195 -6.49 -12.13 10.48
C THR A 195 -7.09 -11.38 9.29
N HIS A 196 -6.75 -10.11 9.15
CA HIS A 196 -7.20 -9.23 8.06
C HIS A 196 -6.01 -8.56 7.34
N PRO A 197 -5.08 -9.35 6.74
CA PRO A 197 -3.83 -8.81 6.17
C PRO A 197 -4.04 -7.87 4.99
N SER A 198 -5.20 -7.96 4.32
CA SER A 198 -5.57 -7.07 3.21
C SER A 198 -6.29 -5.79 3.68
N THR A 199 -6.28 -5.50 4.98
CA THR A 199 -6.90 -4.30 5.56
C THR A 199 -5.85 -3.29 5.98
N VAL A 200 -6.07 -2.03 5.61
CA VAL A 200 -5.22 -0.91 6.03
C VAL A 200 -6.02 0.07 6.86
N PHE A 201 -5.43 0.53 7.95
CA PHE A 201 -6.03 1.49 8.88
C PHE A 201 -5.37 2.85 8.74
N TYR A 202 -6.18 3.91 8.65
CA TYR A 202 -5.72 5.29 8.57
C TYR A 202 -6.43 6.16 9.59
N SER A 203 -5.66 7.03 10.27
CA SER A 203 -6.24 8.10 11.09
C SER A 203 -6.68 9.26 10.21
N LEU A 204 -7.89 9.76 10.42
CA LEU A 204 -8.50 10.84 9.60
C LEU A 204 -8.90 12.07 10.46
N GLY A 205 -8.17 12.40 11.50
CA GLY A 205 -8.48 13.53 12.35
C GLY A 205 -9.50 13.21 13.45
N GLY A 206 -10.38 14.16 13.77
CA GLY A 206 -11.44 13.97 14.77
C GLY A 206 -12.72 13.38 14.18
N CYS A 207 -13.69 13.08 15.04
CA CYS A 207 -14.98 12.52 14.65
C CYS A 207 -15.67 13.32 13.53
N ASN A 208 -15.71 14.64 13.64
CA ASN A 208 -16.32 15.52 12.61
C ASN A 208 -15.66 15.41 11.24
N ASP A 209 -14.34 15.13 11.17
CA ASP A 209 -13.63 14.98 9.90
C ASP A 209 -14.03 13.67 9.20
N ILE A 210 -14.36 12.64 9.98
CA ILE A 210 -14.83 11.33 9.50
C ILE A 210 -16.32 11.38 9.12
N GLU A 211 -17.15 12.02 9.97
CA GLU A 211 -18.59 12.12 9.76
C GLU A 211 -18.94 12.93 8.49
N GLU A 212 -18.31 14.08 8.31
CA GLU A 212 -18.58 14.99 7.21
C GLU A 212 -17.79 14.68 5.93
N ASP A 213 -16.84 13.71 5.99
CA ASP A 213 -15.88 13.44 4.90
C ASP A 213 -15.30 14.73 4.30
N LYS A 214 -14.88 15.65 5.17
CA LYS A 214 -14.42 17.00 4.81
C LYS A 214 -13.35 17.01 3.74
N LEU A 215 -12.50 15.98 3.72
CA LEU A 215 -11.42 15.85 2.75
C LEU A 215 -11.85 15.06 1.51
N LYS A 216 -13.11 14.63 1.41
CA LYS A 216 -13.64 13.75 0.35
C LYS A 216 -12.77 12.51 0.12
N VAL A 217 -12.19 12.00 1.20
CA VAL A 217 -11.21 10.89 1.15
C VAL A 217 -11.88 9.61 0.72
N ILE A 218 -13.16 9.39 1.09
CA ILE A 218 -13.91 8.21 0.71
C ILE A 218 -14.10 8.15 -0.80
N GLY A 219 -14.64 9.22 -1.38
CA GLY A 219 -14.83 9.30 -2.83
C GLY A 219 -13.51 9.22 -3.60
N LEU A 220 -12.45 9.84 -3.07
CA LEU A 220 -11.11 9.76 -3.66
C LEU A 220 -10.55 8.33 -3.57
N THR A 221 -10.68 7.66 -2.42
CA THR A 221 -10.22 6.27 -2.25
C THR A 221 -10.93 5.34 -3.22
N GLN A 222 -12.26 5.45 -3.34
CA GLN A 222 -13.06 4.66 -4.28
C GLN A 222 -12.76 4.98 -5.74
N ALA A 223 -12.39 6.22 -6.06
CA ALA A 223 -11.98 6.61 -7.41
C ALA A 223 -10.61 6.04 -7.80
N ILE A 224 -9.66 5.99 -6.84
CA ILE A 224 -8.30 5.46 -7.06
C ILE A 224 -8.30 3.93 -7.00
N VAL A 225 -9.08 3.33 -6.08
CA VAL A 225 -9.16 1.89 -5.86
C VAL A 225 -10.64 1.44 -5.87
N PRO A 226 -11.26 1.28 -7.04
CA PRO A 226 -12.72 1.14 -7.19
C PRO A 226 -13.38 -0.01 -6.43
N ASN A 227 -12.65 -1.07 -6.10
CA ASN A 227 -13.17 -2.26 -5.44
C ASN A 227 -12.79 -2.35 -3.95
N THR A 228 -12.22 -1.30 -3.39
CA THR A 228 -11.86 -1.28 -1.96
C THR A 228 -13.11 -1.03 -1.12
N ASN A 229 -13.31 -1.88 -0.14
CA ASN A 229 -14.32 -1.64 0.90
C ASN A 229 -13.84 -0.53 1.84
N VAL A 230 -14.63 0.51 2.00
CA VAL A 230 -14.28 1.64 2.87
C VAL A 230 -15.14 1.59 4.12
N ILE A 231 -14.51 1.43 5.26
CA ILE A 231 -15.14 1.41 6.59
C ILE A 231 -14.74 2.69 7.32
N ARG A 232 -15.69 3.31 8.00
CA ARG A 232 -15.46 4.43 8.91
C ARG A 232 -15.79 4.01 10.32
N ILE A 233 -14.89 4.27 11.27
CA ILE A 233 -15.10 3.96 12.68
C ILE A 233 -14.74 5.18 13.53
N ILE A 234 -15.58 5.46 14.52
CA ILE A 234 -15.38 6.55 15.48
C ILE A 234 -15.58 6.08 16.91
N ASP A 235 -14.98 6.79 17.83
CA ASP A 235 -15.21 6.62 19.26
C ASP A 235 -16.68 6.90 19.61
N ARG A 236 -17.23 6.24 20.63
CA ARG A 236 -18.61 6.46 21.08
C ARG A 236 -18.77 7.79 21.80
N ASP A 237 -17.77 8.19 22.56
CA ASP A 237 -17.80 9.37 23.45
C ASP A 237 -19.10 9.46 24.28
N ASP A 238 -19.78 10.61 24.25
CA ASP A 238 -21.05 10.86 24.97
C ASP A 238 -22.30 10.66 24.11
N ARG A 239 -22.20 9.95 22.96
CA ARG A 239 -23.31 9.78 22.02
C ARG A 239 -24.42 8.91 22.58
N SER A 240 -25.66 9.37 22.38
CA SER A 240 -26.88 8.63 22.67
C SER A 240 -27.08 7.48 21.65
N GLU A 241 -27.93 6.52 21.99
CA GLU A 241 -28.29 5.41 21.10
C GLU A 241 -28.87 5.93 19.76
N ASN A 242 -29.72 6.97 19.78
CA ASN A 242 -30.31 7.54 18.57
C ASN A 242 -29.22 8.14 17.64
N GLU A 243 -28.23 8.83 18.20
CA GLU A 243 -27.10 9.37 17.41
C GLU A 243 -26.25 8.25 16.82
N VAL A 244 -26.07 7.14 17.54
CA VAL A 244 -25.37 5.96 17.04
C VAL A 244 -26.14 5.30 15.88
N GLU A 245 -27.48 5.20 15.98
CA GLU A 245 -28.34 4.69 14.89
C GLU A 245 -28.25 5.58 13.65
N GLU A 246 -28.36 6.90 13.81
CA GLU A 246 -28.21 7.85 12.69
C GLU A 246 -26.85 7.76 11.99
N LEU A 247 -25.78 7.53 12.74
CA LEU A 247 -24.44 7.36 12.19
C LEU A 247 -24.29 6.02 11.46
N SER A 248 -24.91 4.97 12.01
CA SER A 248 -24.96 3.65 11.37
C SER A 248 -25.68 3.70 10.02
N GLU A 249 -26.80 4.43 9.92
CA GLU A 249 -27.51 4.66 8.65
C GLU A 249 -26.64 5.38 7.61
N LYS A 250 -25.70 6.21 8.06
CA LYS A 250 -24.69 6.89 7.19
C LYS A 250 -23.47 5.99 6.88
N GLY A 251 -23.49 4.71 7.30
CA GLY A 251 -22.41 3.76 7.11
C GLY A 251 -21.17 4.08 7.95
N ILE A 252 -21.36 4.71 9.11
CA ILE A 252 -20.30 4.98 10.10
C ILE A 252 -20.48 4.03 11.26
N LYS A 253 -19.47 3.26 11.59
CA LYS A 253 -19.45 2.36 12.72
C LYS A 253 -18.99 3.10 13.98
N VAL A 254 -19.76 3.00 15.04
CA VAL A 254 -19.44 3.62 16.33
C VAL A 254 -19.04 2.53 17.30
N LEU A 255 -17.97 2.75 18.07
CA LEU A 255 -17.54 1.79 19.10
C LEU A 255 -18.65 1.56 20.13
N ASP A 256 -18.81 0.31 20.59
CA ASP A 256 -19.74 0.00 21.68
C ASP A 256 -19.31 0.60 23.02
N ARG A 257 -17.99 0.77 23.20
CA ARG A 257 -17.38 1.41 24.38
C ARG A 257 -16.94 2.84 24.05
N ARG A 258 -16.75 3.67 25.07
CA ARG A 258 -16.47 5.09 24.94
C ARG A 258 -15.31 5.41 23.97
N HIS A 259 -14.17 4.73 24.15
CA HIS A 259 -12.95 4.93 23.34
C HIS A 259 -12.25 3.60 23.07
N LEU A 260 -11.36 3.58 22.11
CA LEU A 260 -10.52 2.41 21.82
C LEU A 260 -9.73 1.94 23.07
N GLU A 261 -9.23 2.86 23.92
CA GLU A 261 -8.50 2.51 25.13
C GLU A 261 -9.34 1.67 26.12
N SER A 262 -10.67 1.73 26.07
CA SER A 262 -11.54 0.90 26.89
C SER A 262 -11.46 -0.59 26.52
N TYR A 263 -11.11 -0.90 25.27
CA TYR A 263 -10.83 -2.26 24.80
C TYR A 263 -9.38 -2.64 25.11
N LEU A 264 -8.42 -1.75 24.80
CA LEU A 264 -6.99 -2.03 24.98
C LEU A 264 -6.61 -2.28 26.44
N LEU A 265 -7.31 -1.65 27.37
CA LEU A 265 -7.09 -1.78 28.81
C LEU A 265 -8.23 -2.53 29.52
N ASP A 266 -8.91 -3.43 28.80
CA ASP A 266 -9.88 -4.35 29.38
C ASP A 266 -9.23 -5.23 30.47
N ASP A 267 -10.03 -5.68 31.44
CA ASP A 267 -9.57 -6.53 32.52
C ASP A 267 -8.99 -7.85 32.01
N GLU A 268 -9.59 -8.41 30.95
CA GLU A 268 -9.07 -9.60 30.27
C GLU A 268 -7.64 -9.36 29.76
N ILE A 269 -7.41 -8.23 29.12
CA ILE A 269 -6.11 -7.91 28.51
C ILE A 269 -5.05 -7.61 29.58
N ILE A 270 -5.44 -6.93 30.67
CA ILE A 270 -4.54 -6.69 31.81
C ILE A 270 -4.11 -8.01 32.46
N LYS A 271 -5.05 -8.94 32.67
CA LYS A 271 -4.72 -10.28 33.19
C LYS A 271 -3.79 -11.02 32.24
N LYS A 272 -4.09 -11.01 30.94
CA LYS A 272 -3.23 -11.62 29.90
C LYS A 272 -1.82 -10.99 29.91
N TRP A 273 -1.71 -9.67 30.12
CA TRP A 273 -0.41 -9.00 30.28
C TRP A 273 0.38 -9.53 31.47
N CYS A 274 -0.26 -9.65 32.65
CA CYS A 274 0.38 -10.23 33.84
C CYS A 274 0.85 -11.68 33.58
N ALA A 275 0.01 -12.50 32.97
CA ALA A 275 0.34 -13.88 32.65
C ALA A 275 1.50 -14.00 31.65
N THR A 276 1.51 -13.17 30.59
CA THR A 276 2.56 -13.18 29.55
C THR A 276 3.95 -12.84 30.11
N VAL A 277 4.03 -12.01 31.13
CA VAL A 277 5.29 -11.67 31.81
C VAL A 277 5.64 -12.63 32.96
N GLY A 278 4.89 -13.72 33.12
CA GLY A 278 5.11 -14.72 34.18
C GLY A 278 4.74 -14.25 35.58
N LYS A 279 3.81 -13.30 35.74
CA LYS A 279 3.38 -12.70 37.00
C LYS A 279 1.86 -12.73 37.18
N ALA A 280 1.23 -13.85 36.82
CA ALA A 280 -0.20 -14.06 36.91
C ALA A 280 -0.74 -13.80 38.35
N GLU A 281 0.07 -14.05 39.40
CA GLU A 281 -0.27 -13.79 40.79
C GLU A 281 -0.53 -12.30 41.10
N LEU A 282 -0.06 -11.38 40.22
CA LEU A 282 -0.26 -9.95 40.41
C LEU A 282 -1.51 -9.39 39.70
N GLU A 283 -2.33 -10.21 39.07
CA GLU A 283 -3.54 -9.81 38.32
C GLU A 283 -4.46 -8.92 39.16
N ASN A 284 -4.81 -9.35 40.37
CA ASN A 284 -5.69 -8.59 41.27
C ASN A 284 -5.09 -7.24 41.67
N SER A 285 -3.78 -7.19 41.88
CA SER A 285 -3.08 -5.94 42.17
C SER A 285 -3.07 -4.99 40.98
N ALA A 286 -2.90 -5.52 39.74
CA ALA A 286 -2.97 -4.74 38.50
C ALA A 286 -4.39 -4.17 38.27
N LEU A 287 -5.44 -4.96 38.50
CA LEU A 287 -6.83 -4.48 38.41
C LEU A 287 -7.15 -3.41 39.48
N THR A 288 -6.60 -3.56 40.68
CA THR A 288 -6.72 -2.54 41.75
C THR A 288 -6.06 -1.22 41.29
N ILE A 289 -4.89 -1.27 40.69
CA ILE A 289 -4.20 -0.08 40.14
C ILE A 289 -5.05 0.57 39.04
N LYS A 290 -5.64 -0.22 38.14
CA LYS A 290 -6.56 0.29 37.10
C LYS A 290 -7.71 1.06 37.75
N GLN A 291 -8.38 0.45 38.75
CA GLN A 291 -9.51 1.08 39.43
C GLN A 291 -9.12 2.36 40.17
N GLN A 292 -7.95 2.38 40.80
CA GLN A 292 -7.42 3.58 41.46
C GLN A 292 -7.14 4.71 40.45
N ALA A 293 -6.58 4.41 39.29
CA ALA A 293 -6.33 5.39 38.24
C ALA A 293 -7.65 5.95 37.66
N ILE A 294 -8.67 5.09 37.49
CA ILE A 294 -10.01 5.51 37.03
C ILE A 294 -10.63 6.44 38.10
N ASN A 295 -10.61 6.06 39.37
CA ASN A 295 -11.15 6.88 40.46
C ASN A 295 -10.45 8.24 40.56
N ALA A 296 -9.13 8.28 40.36
CA ALA A 296 -8.37 9.53 40.30
C ALA A 296 -8.76 10.39 39.08
N SER A 297 -9.07 9.76 37.94
CA SER A 297 -9.59 10.44 36.73
C SER A 297 -10.96 11.05 37.01
N ILE A 298 -11.88 10.29 37.60
CA ILE A 298 -13.22 10.76 38.00
C ILE A 298 -13.12 11.95 38.97
N SER A 299 -12.21 11.91 39.94
CA SER A 299 -11.98 13.00 40.85
C SER A 299 -11.50 14.30 40.18
N ARG A 300 -10.93 14.20 38.97
CA ARG A 300 -10.56 15.32 38.09
C ARG A 300 -11.71 15.82 37.19
N GLY A 301 -12.90 15.20 37.33
CA GLY A 301 -14.11 15.60 36.58
C GLY A 301 -14.36 14.82 35.28
N ASN A 302 -13.59 13.77 35.00
CA ASN A 302 -13.81 12.93 33.83
C ASN A 302 -14.96 11.93 34.05
N ALA A 303 -15.53 11.41 32.96
CA ALA A 303 -16.60 10.42 33.01
C ALA A 303 -16.10 9.09 33.62
N THR A 304 -17.03 8.31 34.20
CA THR A 304 -16.70 7.05 34.89
C THR A 304 -16.15 5.97 33.95
N ASP A 305 -16.47 6.05 32.66
CA ASP A 305 -16.06 5.16 31.59
C ASP A 305 -14.94 5.74 30.72
N ASP A 306 -14.40 6.93 31.06
CA ASP A 306 -13.28 7.55 30.35
C ASP A 306 -11.95 6.91 30.74
N ILE A 307 -11.68 5.74 30.14
CA ILE A 307 -10.41 5.01 30.31
C ILE A 307 -9.25 5.75 29.63
N LYS A 308 -9.52 6.50 28.55
CA LYS A 308 -8.52 7.26 27.79
C LYS A 308 -7.77 8.26 28.68
N SER A 309 -8.50 9.02 29.50
CA SER A 309 -7.91 9.99 30.44
C SER A 309 -7.12 9.34 31.58
N ALA A 310 -7.39 8.08 31.92
CA ALA A 310 -6.67 7.32 32.94
C ALA A 310 -5.56 6.42 32.35
N SER A 311 -5.50 6.24 31.03
CA SER A 311 -4.70 5.22 30.35
C SER A 311 -3.20 5.27 30.71
N ASN A 312 -2.61 6.46 30.70
CA ASN A 312 -1.19 6.63 31.03
C ASN A 312 -0.87 6.24 32.49
N ASP A 313 -1.74 6.61 33.44
CA ASP A 313 -1.57 6.27 34.84
C ASP A 313 -1.72 4.75 35.06
N ILE A 314 -2.70 4.12 34.40
CA ILE A 314 -2.92 2.67 34.42
C ILE A 314 -1.65 1.94 33.99
N VAL A 315 -1.19 2.18 32.74
CA VAL A 315 -0.09 1.40 32.19
C VAL A 315 1.24 1.67 32.85
N THR A 316 1.50 2.93 33.29
CA THR A 316 2.75 3.27 33.94
C THR A 316 2.86 2.61 35.32
N ASN A 317 1.76 2.57 36.07
CA ASN A 317 1.76 1.97 37.40
C ASN A 317 1.75 0.43 37.34
N ILE A 318 1.03 -0.17 36.41
CA ILE A 318 1.10 -1.63 36.16
C ILE A 318 2.51 -2.02 35.69
N LYS A 319 3.14 -1.27 34.78
CA LYS A 319 4.54 -1.47 34.39
C LYS A 319 5.48 -1.52 35.61
N LYS A 320 5.32 -0.58 36.53
CA LYS A 320 6.11 -0.55 37.78
C LYS A 320 5.84 -1.78 38.66
N LEU A 321 4.57 -2.16 38.84
CA LEU A 321 4.17 -3.36 39.58
C LEU A 321 4.82 -4.61 39.02
N LEU A 322 4.82 -4.71 37.66
CA LEU A 322 5.41 -5.84 36.95
C LEU A 322 6.94 -5.75 36.82
N GLY A 323 7.59 -4.68 37.28
CA GLY A 323 9.05 -4.51 37.22
C GLY A 323 9.62 -4.49 35.80
N LEU A 324 8.85 -4.03 34.80
CA LEU A 324 9.26 -4.05 33.39
C LEU A 324 10.11 -2.82 33.08
N THR A 325 11.26 -3.04 32.45
CA THR A 325 12.19 -1.97 32.03
C THR A 325 12.21 -1.74 30.52
N ALA A 326 11.87 -2.74 29.72
CA ALA A 326 12.06 -2.77 28.27
C ALA A 326 10.78 -2.53 27.42
N CYS A 327 9.66 -2.09 28.01
CA CYS A 327 8.37 -1.95 27.32
C CYS A 327 8.00 -0.50 26.94
N GLY A 328 8.98 0.31 26.50
CA GLY A 328 8.74 1.71 26.12
C GLY A 328 8.81 2.70 27.29
N ASN A 329 8.96 3.99 26.97
CA ASN A 329 9.17 5.05 27.95
C ASN A 329 7.93 5.92 28.23
N ASN A 330 6.85 5.76 27.47
CA ASN A 330 5.59 6.46 27.69
C ASN A 330 4.39 5.50 27.58
N GLY A 331 3.24 5.89 28.12
CA GLY A 331 2.04 5.06 28.14
C GLY A 331 1.56 4.65 26.75
N GLU A 332 1.64 5.53 25.77
CA GLU A 332 1.21 5.24 24.39
C GLU A 332 2.04 4.14 23.74
N ALA A 333 3.37 4.19 23.90
CA ALA A 333 4.26 3.15 23.39
C ALA A 333 4.01 1.80 24.07
N ILE A 334 3.77 1.81 25.39
CA ILE A 334 3.44 0.59 26.13
C ILE A 334 2.13 -0.02 25.61
N ILE A 335 1.09 0.80 25.43
CA ILE A 335 -0.21 0.33 24.91
C ILE A 335 -0.03 -0.24 23.50
N ARG A 336 0.55 0.52 22.60
CA ARG A 336 0.69 0.14 21.18
C ARG A 336 1.58 -1.10 21.00
N ASP A 337 2.74 -1.15 21.66
CA ASP A 337 3.79 -2.11 21.32
C ASP A 337 3.79 -3.33 22.27
N THR A 338 3.19 -3.21 23.47
CA THR A 338 3.20 -4.29 24.46
C THR A 338 1.80 -4.85 24.73
N ILE A 339 0.79 -3.98 24.87
CA ILE A 339 -0.56 -4.40 25.25
C ILE A 339 -1.38 -4.80 24.02
N THR A 340 -1.38 -3.98 22.97
CA THR A 340 -2.16 -4.25 21.76
C THR A 340 -1.90 -5.64 21.14
N PRO A 341 -0.66 -6.16 21.08
CA PRO A 341 -0.39 -7.52 20.58
C PRO A 341 -0.98 -8.65 21.41
N LEU A 342 -1.45 -8.38 22.63
CA LEU A 342 -2.12 -9.37 23.48
C LEU A 342 -3.58 -9.58 23.10
N ILE A 343 -4.15 -8.68 22.31
CA ILE A 343 -5.51 -8.80 21.76
C ILE A 343 -5.46 -9.72 20.57
N THR A 344 -5.77 -10.98 20.79
CA THR A 344 -5.69 -12.08 19.82
C THR A 344 -7.07 -12.71 19.63
N PRO A 345 -7.32 -13.48 18.56
CA PRO A 345 -8.65 -14.03 18.23
C PRO A 345 -9.34 -14.83 19.35
N ASP A 346 -8.56 -15.34 20.31
CA ASP A 346 -9.05 -16.02 21.51
C ASP A 346 -9.63 -15.09 22.58
N THR A 347 -9.37 -13.77 22.51
CA THR A 347 -9.89 -12.81 23.47
C THR A 347 -11.28 -12.31 23.12
N GLN A 348 -12.12 -12.07 24.15
CA GLN A 348 -13.46 -11.49 23.96
C GLN A 348 -13.37 -10.08 23.36
N VAL A 349 -12.36 -9.32 23.76
CA VAL A 349 -12.08 -7.98 23.22
C VAL A 349 -11.86 -8.02 21.72
N TYR A 350 -11.06 -8.97 21.22
CA TYR A 350 -10.84 -9.14 19.78
C TYR A 350 -12.15 -9.42 19.06
N GLN A 351 -12.94 -10.39 19.56
CA GLN A 351 -14.20 -10.81 18.96
C GLN A 351 -15.23 -9.67 18.90
N GLN A 352 -15.27 -8.81 19.92
CA GLN A 352 -16.11 -7.61 19.92
C GLN A 352 -15.69 -6.63 18.83
N LEU A 353 -14.41 -6.29 18.77
CA LEU A 353 -13.88 -5.36 17.74
C LEU A 353 -14.03 -5.91 16.33
N GLU A 354 -13.74 -7.21 16.11
CA GLU A 354 -13.86 -7.84 14.80
C GLU A 354 -15.31 -7.81 14.30
N ARG A 355 -16.28 -8.18 15.16
CA ARG A 355 -17.70 -8.13 14.83
C ARG A 355 -18.15 -6.71 14.49
N LEU A 356 -17.68 -5.72 15.22
CA LEU A 356 -18.05 -4.33 15.01
C LEU A 356 -17.46 -3.81 13.70
N ILE A 357 -16.20 -4.10 13.41
CA ILE A 357 -15.50 -3.53 12.26
C ILE A 357 -15.82 -4.29 10.96
N PHE A 358 -15.89 -5.61 11.01
CA PHE A 358 -15.97 -6.46 9.80
C PHE A 358 -17.29 -7.24 9.70
N GLY A 359 -18.10 -7.28 10.77
CA GLY A 359 -19.36 -8.04 10.87
C GLY A 359 -20.59 -7.39 10.27
#